data_61fbc96aa8eb140307c8534f6c8bf196
#
_entry.id   61fbc96aa8eb140307c8534f6c8bf196
#
_cell.length_a   1.000
_cell.length_b   1.000
_cell.length_c   1.000
_cell.angle_alpha   90.00
_cell.angle_beta   90.00
_cell.angle_gamma   90.00
#
_symmetry.space_group_name_H-M   'P 1'
#
loop_
_entity.id
_entity.type
_entity.pdbx_description
1 polymer ?
#
loop_
_entity_poly.entity_id
_entity_poly.type
_entity_poly.pdbx_seq_one_letter_code
_entity_poly.pdbx_strand_id
1 'polypeptide(L)'
;MDFSTIKKTVGVVVLSMVAVSGFAQDIIARQAPSDKRLKDIRNVKLNNTAAISADLNNPAANIYTDWTDNLRGCNGVVPANYKIDLRGFCMPTSSRKINSKFGPRWGRQHEGMDVKVYIGDTIRAAFDGKVRICKYNGGGYGYYIVIRHPNGLETLYGHLSKQIVKKDQVVRAGEPIGLGGN
;
A
#
# COMPACT_ATOMS: atom_id res chain seq x y z
N MET A 1 -20.08 13.75 35.53
CA MET A 1 -19.12 12.86 34.86
C MET A 1 -18.90 13.42 33.47
N ASP A 2 -17.74 14.02 33.27
CA ASP A 2 -17.40 14.76 32.04
C ASP A 2 -16.81 13.81 31.02
N PHE A 3 -17.54 13.61 29.91
CA PHE A 3 -17.15 12.75 28.82
C PHE A 3 -16.31 13.46 27.73
N SER A 4 -15.60 14.50 28.09
CA SER A 4 -14.95 15.39 27.08
C SER A 4 -13.50 15.06 26.75
N THR A 5 -12.98 13.88 27.07
CA THR A 5 -11.59 13.57 26.68
C THR A 5 -11.46 12.20 25.98
N ILE A 6 -12.19 12.01 24.89
CA ILE A 6 -11.78 11.01 23.91
C ILE A 6 -10.58 11.62 23.19
N LYS A 7 -9.37 11.27 23.62
CA LYS A 7 -8.14 11.54 22.89
C LYS A 7 -8.30 10.91 21.52
N LYS A 8 -8.52 11.73 20.49
CA LYS A 8 -8.55 11.32 19.09
C LYS A 8 -7.12 10.87 18.72
N THR A 9 -6.83 9.60 18.96
CA THR A 9 -5.57 9.02 18.56
C THR A 9 -5.57 8.97 17.02
N VAL A 10 -4.62 9.65 16.43
CA VAL A 10 -4.47 9.71 14.98
C VAL A 10 -3.70 8.47 14.55
N GLY A 11 -4.38 7.54 13.90
CA GLY A 11 -3.74 6.41 13.28
C GLY A 11 -2.92 6.83 12.06
N VAL A 12 -1.87 6.10 11.80
CA VAL A 12 -0.92 6.33 10.71
C VAL A 12 -0.88 5.07 9.84
N VAL A 13 -1.13 5.23 8.56
CA VAL A 13 -0.83 4.19 7.57
C VAL A 13 0.42 4.60 6.83
N VAL A 14 1.46 3.81 6.98
CA VAL A 14 2.68 3.98 6.22
C VAL A 14 2.48 3.30 4.87
N LEU A 15 2.36 4.09 3.83
CA LEU A 15 2.44 3.60 2.46
C LEU A 15 3.89 3.76 2.00
N SER A 16 4.68 2.71 2.14
CA SER A 16 5.99 2.66 1.52
C SER A 16 5.91 1.90 0.21
N MET A 17 6.27 2.55 -0.87
CA MET A 17 6.48 1.92 -2.16
C MET A 17 7.97 1.60 -2.26
N VAL A 18 8.31 0.33 -2.17
CA VAL A 18 9.68 -0.13 -2.40
C VAL A 18 9.87 -0.27 -3.91
N ALA A 19 10.11 0.83 -4.56
CA ALA A 19 10.78 0.90 -5.86
C ALA A 19 11.04 2.37 -6.18
N VAL A 20 12.30 2.70 -6.33
CA VAL A 20 12.81 3.97 -6.90
C VAL A 20 12.27 5.23 -6.22
N SER A 21 13.12 5.82 -5.41
CA SER A 21 12.96 7.10 -4.72
C SER A 21 12.31 8.19 -5.58
N GLY A 22 11.25 8.80 -5.09
CA GLY A 22 10.73 10.07 -5.57
C GLY A 22 9.30 10.07 -6.12
N PHE A 23 8.79 8.97 -6.65
CA PHE A 23 7.51 8.98 -7.38
C PHE A 23 6.23 8.85 -6.54
N ALA A 24 6.30 8.28 -5.34
CA ALA A 24 5.10 8.02 -4.53
C ALA A 24 4.36 9.29 -4.10
N GLN A 25 5.07 10.37 -3.84
CA GLN A 25 4.48 11.65 -3.43
C GLN A 25 3.74 12.33 -4.58
N ASP A 26 4.26 12.24 -5.80
CA ASP A 26 3.66 12.83 -6.98
C ASP A 26 2.35 12.15 -7.39
N ILE A 27 2.23 10.85 -7.18
CA ILE A 27 1.01 10.09 -7.53
C ILE A 27 -0.16 10.53 -6.68
N ILE A 28 0.04 10.68 -5.37
CA ILE A 28 -1.04 11.08 -4.45
C ILE A 28 -1.40 12.55 -4.63
N ALA A 29 -0.42 13.41 -4.90
CA ALA A 29 -0.65 14.84 -5.09
C ALA A 29 -1.37 15.15 -6.42
N ARG A 30 -1.10 14.38 -7.48
CA ARG A 30 -1.69 14.61 -8.81
C ARG A 30 -3.07 13.99 -9.02
N GLN A 31 -3.49 13.07 -8.17
CA GLN A 31 -4.82 12.47 -8.23
C GLN A 31 -5.84 13.22 -7.37
N ALA A 32 -6.10 14.49 -7.70
CA ALA A 32 -7.38 15.09 -7.34
C ALA A 32 -8.43 14.53 -8.31
N PRO A 33 -9.45 13.77 -7.87
CA PRO A 33 -10.44 13.27 -8.82
C PRO A 33 -11.37 14.38 -9.20
N SER A 34 -11.48 14.65 -10.49
CA SER A 34 -12.76 15.02 -11.03
C SER A 34 -13.58 13.73 -11.18
N ASP A 35 -14.85 13.72 -10.81
CA ASP A 35 -15.77 12.57 -10.93
C ASP A 35 -15.80 11.94 -12.33
N LYS A 36 -15.36 12.66 -13.32
CA LYS A 36 -15.25 12.24 -14.72
C LYS A 36 -14.17 11.17 -14.92
N ARG A 37 -13.01 11.26 -14.21
CA ARG A 37 -11.93 10.26 -14.33
C ARG A 37 -12.25 8.93 -13.67
N LEU A 38 -13.12 8.92 -12.65
CA LEU A 38 -13.54 7.66 -12.00
C LEU A 38 -14.41 6.80 -12.92
N LYS A 39 -15.16 7.40 -13.84
CA LYS A 39 -15.97 6.66 -14.84
C LYS A 39 -15.09 6.03 -15.92
N ASP A 40 -14.04 6.74 -16.38
CA ASP A 40 -13.11 6.22 -17.39
C ASP A 40 -12.25 5.07 -16.86
N ILE A 41 -11.88 5.10 -15.57
CA ILE A 41 -11.13 4.00 -14.92
C ILE A 41 -11.98 2.72 -14.82
N ARG A 42 -13.30 2.83 -14.67
CA ARG A 42 -14.19 1.64 -14.66
C ARG A 42 -14.26 0.94 -16.01
N ASN A 43 -14.18 1.67 -17.11
CA ASN A 43 -14.30 1.11 -18.46
C ASN A 43 -12.99 0.45 -18.96
N VAL A 44 -11.82 0.88 -18.47
CA VAL A 44 -10.53 0.25 -18.79
C VAL A 44 -10.32 -1.10 -18.06
N LYS A 45 -11.11 -1.36 -17.01
CA LYS A 45 -11.01 -2.58 -16.20
C LYS A 45 -11.38 -3.88 -16.92
N LEU A 46 -12.13 -3.82 -18.01
CA LEU A 46 -12.74 -5.03 -18.60
C LEU A 46 -11.83 -5.79 -19.58
N ASN A 47 -10.81 -5.16 -20.16
CA ASN A 47 -10.05 -5.78 -21.23
C ASN A 47 -8.70 -6.40 -20.82
N ASN A 48 -8.28 -6.28 -19.55
CA ASN A 48 -6.99 -6.81 -19.09
C ASN A 48 -7.09 -7.83 -17.94
N THR A 49 -8.29 -8.26 -17.58
CA THR A 49 -8.51 -9.13 -16.41
C THR A 49 -7.90 -10.53 -16.59
N ALA A 50 -7.81 -11.04 -17.79
CA ALA A 50 -7.27 -12.38 -18.06
C ALA A 50 -5.73 -12.44 -17.94
N ALA A 51 -5.03 -11.41 -18.44
CA ALA A 51 -3.57 -11.34 -18.34
C ALA A 51 -3.10 -11.04 -16.91
N ILE A 52 -3.86 -10.23 -16.15
CA ILE A 52 -3.57 -9.89 -14.75
C ILE A 52 -3.84 -11.09 -13.83
N SER A 53 -4.82 -11.95 -14.14
CA SER A 53 -5.19 -13.07 -13.27
C SER A 53 -4.13 -14.20 -13.24
N ALA A 54 -3.44 -14.44 -14.33
CA ALA A 54 -2.38 -15.46 -14.38
C ALA A 54 -1.15 -15.07 -13.53
N ASP A 55 -0.88 -13.77 -13.37
CA ASP A 55 0.28 -13.25 -12.65
C ASP A 55 0.00 -13.02 -11.13
N LEU A 56 -1.25 -13.10 -10.69
CA LEU A 56 -1.59 -12.89 -9.27
C LEU A 56 -1.16 -14.05 -8.35
N ASN A 57 -0.90 -15.23 -8.88
CA ASN A 57 -0.37 -16.33 -8.08
C ASN A 57 1.12 -16.17 -7.75
N ASN A 58 1.87 -15.54 -8.66
CA ASN A 58 3.28 -15.22 -8.48
C ASN A 58 3.58 -13.81 -9.03
N PRO A 59 3.13 -12.76 -8.35
CA PRO A 59 3.22 -11.40 -8.85
C PRO A 59 4.66 -10.96 -9.09
N ALA A 60 4.92 -10.40 -10.28
CA ALA A 60 6.23 -9.90 -10.70
C ALA A 60 7.38 -10.92 -10.58
N ALA A 61 7.13 -12.19 -10.96
CA ALA A 61 8.11 -13.26 -10.96
C ALA A 61 9.33 -12.98 -11.86
N ASN A 62 9.16 -12.14 -12.86
CA ASN A 62 10.24 -11.68 -13.74
C ASN A 62 11.19 -10.67 -13.06
N ILE A 63 10.80 -10.12 -11.90
CA ILE A 63 11.59 -9.15 -11.14
C ILE A 63 12.09 -9.80 -9.85
N TYR A 64 11.23 -10.52 -9.15
CA TYR A 64 11.53 -11.11 -7.84
C TYR A 64 11.67 -12.62 -7.94
N THR A 65 12.82 -13.12 -7.52
CA THR A 65 13.12 -14.56 -7.53
C THR A 65 12.63 -15.28 -6.29
N ASP A 66 12.26 -14.54 -5.23
CA ASP A 66 11.92 -15.10 -3.94
C ASP A 66 10.57 -14.61 -3.41
N TRP A 67 9.98 -15.44 -2.55
CA TRP A 67 8.74 -15.17 -1.82
C TRP A 67 8.98 -15.35 -0.33
N THR A 68 9.83 -14.47 0.24
CA THR A 68 10.27 -14.57 1.63
C THR A 68 9.48 -13.63 2.54
N ASP A 69 9.52 -13.92 3.85
CA ASP A 69 8.97 -13.07 4.89
C ASP A 69 9.93 -11.96 5.34
N ASN A 70 11.08 -11.85 4.69
CA ASN A 70 12.04 -10.82 5.00
C ASN A 70 11.59 -9.49 4.38
N LEU A 71 11.45 -8.46 5.19
CA LEU A 71 11.01 -7.14 4.75
C LEU A 71 12.01 -6.49 3.78
N ARG A 72 13.30 -6.77 3.93
CA ARG A 72 14.40 -6.21 3.12
C ARG A 72 15.03 -7.21 2.15
N GLY A 73 14.56 -8.44 2.14
CA GLY A 73 15.20 -9.57 1.47
C GLY A 73 14.60 -9.93 0.12
N CYS A 74 14.02 -8.98 -0.60
CA CYS A 74 13.61 -9.26 -1.97
C CYS A 74 14.81 -9.14 -2.90
N ASN A 75 15.38 -10.28 -3.27
CA ASN A 75 16.35 -10.34 -4.34
C ASN A 75 15.61 -10.16 -5.66
N GLY A 76 15.66 -8.95 -6.19
CA GLY A 76 15.06 -8.61 -7.45
C GLY A 76 16.06 -7.88 -8.34
N VAL A 77 16.05 -8.20 -9.63
CA VAL A 77 16.78 -7.45 -10.64
C VAL A 77 15.76 -6.65 -11.44
N VAL A 78 15.69 -5.36 -11.17
CA VAL A 78 14.84 -4.47 -11.96
C VAL A 78 15.62 -4.04 -13.21
N PRO A 79 15.11 -4.33 -14.43
CA PRO A 79 15.74 -3.85 -15.65
C PRO A 79 15.87 -2.33 -15.66
N ALA A 80 16.98 -1.80 -16.19
CA ALA A 80 17.27 -0.35 -16.19
C ALA A 80 16.16 0.51 -16.86
N ASN A 81 15.42 -0.07 -17.79
CA ASN A 81 14.33 0.59 -18.52
C ASN A 81 12.93 0.14 -18.06
N TYR A 82 12.82 -0.46 -16.87
CA TYR A 82 11.55 -0.96 -16.38
C TYR A 82 10.58 0.20 -16.12
N LYS A 83 9.42 0.14 -16.77
CA LYS A 83 8.34 1.12 -16.58
C LYS A 83 7.26 0.51 -15.71
N ILE A 84 7.01 1.13 -14.57
CA ILE A 84 5.96 0.72 -13.66
C ILE A 84 4.61 1.20 -14.17
N ASP A 85 3.68 0.28 -14.37
CA ASP A 85 2.30 0.62 -14.71
C ASP A 85 1.52 0.96 -13.43
N LEU A 86 1.05 2.19 -13.35
CA LEU A 86 0.29 2.70 -12.21
C LEU A 86 -1.23 2.71 -12.46
N ARG A 87 -1.68 2.19 -13.59
CA ARG A 87 -3.12 2.05 -13.86
C ARG A 87 -3.75 1.11 -12.83
N GLY A 88 -4.97 1.40 -12.45
CA GLY A 88 -5.67 0.62 -11.43
C GLY A 88 -5.31 0.98 -9.99
N PHE A 89 -4.49 2.02 -9.75
CA PHE A 89 -4.25 2.51 -8.41
C PHE A 89 -5.54 2.87 -7.69
N CYS A 90 -5.68 2.38 -6.46
CA CYS A 90 -6.74 2.74 -5.52
C CYS A 90 -6.11 3.39 -4.29
N MET A 91 -6.63 4.55 -3.89
CA MET A 91 -6.17 5.19 -2.65
C MET A 91 -6.47 4.29 -1.45
N PRO A 92 -5.46 3.92 -0.64
CA PRO A 92 -5.63 2.99 0.48
C PRO A 92 -6.54 3.49 1.60
N THR A 93 -6.73 4.79 1.69
CA THR A 93 -7.47 5.46 2.76
C THR A 93 -8.52 6.41 2.20
N SER A 94 -9.58 6.68 2.95
CA SER A 94 -10.54 7.73 2.62
C SER A 94 -9.94 9.14 2.74
N SER A 95 -9.02 9.31 3.67
CA SER A 95 -8.27 10.56 3.88
C SER A 95 -7.12 10.69 2.87
N ARG A 96 -6.83 11.92 2.47
CA ARG A 96 -5.64 12.30 1.67
C ARG A 96 -4.71 13.22 2.43
N LYS A 97 -5.00 13.50 3.71
CA LYS A 97 -4.17 14.36 4.52
C LYS A 97 -2.90 13.62 4.89
N ILE A 98 -1.76 14.14 4.46
CA ILE A 98 -0.43 13.63 4.79
C ILE A 98 -0.02 14.24 6.13
N ASN A 99 0.29 13.40 7.12
CA ASN A 99 0.83 13.80 8.41
C ASN A 99 2.35 13.90 8.37
N SER A 100 3.02 12.99 7.66
CA SER A 100 4.47 12.99 7.48
C SER A 100 4.84 12.46 6.10
N LYS A 101 5.80 13.14 5.46
CA LYS A 101 6.32 12.77 4.15
C LYS A 101 7.47 11.77 4.28
N PHE A 102 7.77 11.08 3.19
CA PHE A 102 9.00 10.34 3.02
C PHE A 102 10.21 11.29 3.11
N GLY A 103 11.31 10.83 3.71
CA GLY A 103 12.55 11.59 3.76
C GLY A 103 13.16 11.73 5.15
N PRO A 104 14.22 12.53 5.31
CA PRO A 104 14.90 12.70 6.59
C PRO A 104 14.00 13.39 7.62
N ARG A 105 13.96 12.83 8.82
CA ARG A 105 13.15 13.32 9.95
C ARG A 105 13.88 13.04 11.27
N TRP A 106 14.19 14.07 12.05
CA TRP A 106 14.82 13.97 13.37
C TRP A 106 16.06 13.05 13.41
N GLY A 107 16.95 13.20 12.43
CA GLY A 107 18.17 12.39 12.34
C GLY A 107 17.97 10.95 11.86
N ARG A 108 16.76 10.59 11.44
CA ARG A 108 16.43 9.26 10.86
C ARG A 108 15.74 9.43 9.51
N GLN A 109 15.85 8.40 8.69
CA GLN A 109 15.12 8.32 7.42
C GLN A 109 13.70 7.79 7.71
N HIS A 110 12.67 8.54 7.31
CA HIS A 110 11.30 8.07 7.24
C HIS A 110 11.09 7.36 5.91
N GLU A 111 10.92 6.04 5.96
CA GLU A 111 10.87 5.16 4.78
C GLU A 111 9.47 5.07 4.16
N GLY A 112 8.53 5.89 4.60
CA GLY A 112 7.14 5.86 4.13
C GLY A 112 6.49 7.23 4.13
N MET A 113 5.21 7.24 3.83
CA MET A 113 4.36 8.41 3.92
C MET A 113 3.21 8.13 4.89
N ASP A 114 3.10 8.98 5.91
CA ASP A 114 2.04 8.85 6.90
C ASP A 114 0.79 9.58 6.41
N VAL A 115 -0.26 8.83 6.13
CA VAL A 115 -1.57 9.38 5.79
C VAL A 115 -2.45 9.36 7.02
N LYS A 116 -3.11 10.48 7.31
CA LYS A 116 -4.01 10.58 8.47
C LYS A 116 -5.19 9.63 8.32
N VAL A 117 -5.36 8.74 9.31
CA VAL A 117 -6.54 7.90 9.48
C VAL A 117 -6.99 7.92 10.94
N TYR A 118 -8.19 7.45 11.22
CA TYR A 118 -8.65 7.18 12.58
C TYR A 118 -8.57 5.69 12.86
N ILE A 119 -8.48 5.34 14.15
CA ILE A 119 -8.53 3.93 14.56
C ILE A 119 -9.85 3.33 14.09
N GLY A 120 -9.77 2.21 13.38
CA GLY A 120 -10.91 1.53 12.79
C GLY A 120 -11.25 1.93 11.35
N ASP A 121 -10.64 2.98 10.80
CA ASP A 121 -10.81 3.33 9.39
C ASP A 121 -10.38 2.16 8.49
N THR A 122 -11.15 1.91 7.45
CA THR A 122 -10.83 0.83 6.50
C THR A 122 -9.61 1.17 5.66
N ILE A 123 -8.62 0.27 5.71
CA ILE A 123 -7.44 0.32 4.86
C ILE A 123 -7.61 -0.65 3.70
N ARG A 124 -7.28 -0.20 2.49
CA ARG A 124 -7.52 -0.92 1.23
C ARG A 124 -6.23 -1.17 0.47
N ALA A 125 -6.20 -2.24 -0.33
CA ALA A 125 -5.09 -2.52 -1.22
C ALA A 125 -4.97 -1.45 -2.31
N ALA A 126 -3.74 -0.96 -2.55
CA ALA A 126 -3.47 0.07 -3.56
C ALA A 126 -3.61 -0.45 -5.00
N PHE A 127 -3.29 -1.71 -5.23
CA PHE A 127 -3.38 -2.40 -6.52
C PHE A 127 -3.82 -3.85 -6.31
N ASP A 128 -4.18 -4.53 -7.40
CA ASP A 128 -4.32 -5.98 -7.41
C ASP A 128 -2.98 -6.61 -7.00
N GLY A 129 -3.00 -7.69 -6.21
CA GLY A 129 -1.75 -8.31 -5.76
C GLY A 129 -1.95 -9.52 -4.86
N LYS A 130 -0.84 -10.00 -4.31
CA LYS A 130 -0.82 -11.12 -3.35
C LYS A 130 -0.11 -10.69 -2.08
N VAL A 131 -0.70 -11.01 -0.95
CA VAL A 131 -0.16 -10.70 0.38
C VAL A 131 1.10 -11.54 0.62
N ARG A 132 2.26 -10.89 0.67
CA ARG A 132 3.54 -11.53 0.94
C ARG A 132 3.82 -11.64 2.43
N ILE A 133 3.55 -10.58 3.18
CA ILE A 133 3.75 -10.53 4.63
C ILE A 133 2.46 -10.04 5.31
N CYS A 134 2.10 -10.71 6.40
CA CYS A 134 1.02 -10.31 7.29
C CYS A 134 1.45 -10.66 8.71
N LYS A 135 2.08 -9.70 9.42
CA LYS A 135 2.76 -9.93 10.71
C LYS A 135 2.61 -8.76 11.67
N TYR A 136 3.14 -8.96 12.87
CA TYR A 136 3.34 -7.92 13.87
C TYR A 136 4.83 -7.68 14.08
N ASN A 137 5.23 -6.40 14.17
CA ASN A 137 6.58 -5.97 14.51
C ASN A 137 6.51 -4.86 15.57
N GLY A 138 6.80 -5.19 16.79
CA GLY A 138 6.75 -4.26 17.94
C GLY A 138 7.81 -3.14 17.89
N GLY A 139 8.84 -3.27 17.07
CA GLY A 139 9.94 -2.30 16.96
C GLY A 139 9.77 -1.24 15.86
N GLY A 140 8.61 -1.13 15.22
CA GLY A 140 8.45 -0.18 14.12
C GLY A 140 7.04 -0.12 13.56
N TYR A 141 6.68 -1.04 12.67
CA TYR A 141 5.42 -0.97 11.92
C TYR A 141 4.16 -1.44 12.66
N GLY A 142 4.27 -2.00 13.88
CA GLY A 142 3.13 -2.61 14.56
C GLY A 142 2.56 -3.79 13.77
N TYR A 143 1.24 -3.91 13.66
CA TYR A 143 0.61 -4.80 12.69
C TYR A 143 0.82 -4.22 11.30
N TYR A 144 1.37 -5.04 10.40
CA TYR A 144 1.66 -4.59 9.04
C TYR A 144 1.40 -5.66 7.99
N ILE A 145 1.11 -5.21 6.79
CA ILE A 145 0.86 -6.04 5.61
C ILE A 145 1.79 -5.57 4.50
N VAL A 146 2.41 -6.50 3.77
CA VAL A 146 3.11 -6.23 2.52
C VAL A 146 2.41 -6.97 1.41
N ILE A 147 2.09 -6.26 0.34
CA ILE A 147 1.46 -6.81 -0.86
C ILE A 147 2.41 -6.62 -2.03
N ARG A 148 2.70 -7.69 -2.76
CA ARG A 148 3.41 -7.65 -4.04
C ARG A 148 2.41 -7.56 -5.16
N HIS A 149 2.70 -6.70 -6.14
CA HIS A 149 1.82 -6.37 -7.24
C HIS A 149 2.41 -6.83 -8.58
N PRO A 150 1.58 -7.21 -9.58
CA PRO A 150 2.05 -7.61 -10.91
C PRO A 150 2.90 -6.54 -11.62
N ASN A 151 2.69 -5.26 -11.28
CA ASN A 151 3.46 -4.15 -11.85
C ASN A 151 4.87 -3.98 -11.28
N GLY A 152 5.34 -4.91 -10.42
CA GLY A 152 6.66 -4.87 -9.82
C GLY A 152 6.79 -4.03 -8.55
N LEU A 153 5.72 -3.40 -8.10
CA LEU A 153 5.71 -2.70 -6.81
C LEU A 153 5.44 -3.64 -5.65
N GLU A 154 5.95 -3.30 -4.49
CA GLU A 154 5.45 -3.76 -3.21
C GLU A 154 4.89 -2.57 -2.42
N THR A 155 3.74 -2.75 -1.79
CA THR A 155 3.16 -1.76 -0.88
C THR A 155 3.14 -2.31 0.54
N LEU A 156 3.55 -1.46 1.49
CA LEU A 156 3.53 -1.76 2.92
C LEU A 156 2.49 -0.89 3.61
N TYR A 157 1.66 -1.53 4.42
CA TYR A 157 0.63 -0.90 5.25
C TYR A 157 0.95 -1.18 6.71
N GLY A 158 1.45 -0.19 7.42
CA GLY A 158 1.82 -0.30 8.82
C GLY A 158 0.84 0.35 9.78
N HIS A 159 1.13 0.23 11.07
CA HIS A 159 0.35 0.81 12.16
C HIS A 159 -1.15 0.45 12.11
N LEU A 160 -1.45 -0.79 11.74
CA LEU A 160 -2.82 -1.29 11.71
C LEU A 160 -3.28 -1.66 13.11
N SER A 161 -4.57 -1.47 13.40
CA SER A 161 -5.20 -2.02 14.61
C SER A 161 -5.64 -3.47 14.39
N LYS A 162 -5.92 -3.83 13.13
CA LYS A 162 -6.35 -5.18 12.75
C LYS A 162 -5.96 -5.49 11.31
N GLN A 163 -5.50 -6.70 11.09
CA GLN A 163 -5.33 -7.31 9.77
C GLN A 163 -6.57 -8.16 9.47
N ILE A 164 -7.16 -8.03 8.27
CA ILE A 164 -8.36 -8.79 7.86
C ILE A 164 -8.07 -9.73 6.69
N VAL A 165 -6.82 -9.72 6.21
CA VAL A 165 -6.29 -10.65 5.23
C VAL A 165 -5.21 -11.52 5.86
N LYS A 166 -4.79 -12.57 5.17
CA LYS A 166 -3.72 -13.48 5.57
C LYS A 166 -2.64 -13.57 4.50
N LYS A 167 -1.45 -14.05 4.90
CA LYS A 167 -0.36 -14.36 3.97
C LYS A 167 -0.88 -15.25 2.82
N ASP A 168 -0.35 -15.02 1.63
CA ASP A 168 -0.67 -15.72 0.37
C ASP A 168 -2.08 -15.46 -0.18
N GLN A 169 -2.90 -14.63 0.48
CA GLN A 169 -4.17 -14.20 -0.04
C GLN A 169 -4.00 -13.28 -1.24
N VAL A 170 -4.74 -13.55 -2.31
CA VAL A 170 -4.89 -12.64 -3.46
C VAL A 170 -5.92 -11.58 -3.11
N VAL A 171 -5.61 -10.33 -3.39
CA VAL A 171 -6.46 -9.17 -3.14
C VAL A 171 -6.59 -8.31 -4.39
N ARG A 172 -7.70 -7.60 -4.51
CA ARG A 172 -7.95 -6.63 -5.58
C ARG A 172 -7.72 -5.20 -5.12
N ALA A 173 -7.38 -4.33 -6.07
CA ALA A 173 -7.30 -2.89 -5.80
C ALA A 173 -8.60 -2.39 -5.18
N GLY A 174 -8.50 -1.68 -4.05
CA GLY A 174 -9.64 -1.20 -3.28
C GLY A 174 -10.28 -2.23 -2.33
N GLU A 175 -9.83 -3.48 -2.32
CA GLU A 175 -10.29 -4.49 -1.37
C GLU A 175 -9.83 -4.12 0.06
N PRO A 176 -10.72 -4.22 1.07
CA PRO A 176 -10.35 -4.04 2.47
C PRO A 176 -9.29 -5.06 2.89
N ILE A 177 -8.20 -4.60 3.51
CA ILE A 177 -7.09 -5.47 3.96
C ILE A 177 -6.81 -5.34 5.45
N GLY A 178 -7.23 -4.24 6.07
CA GLY A 178 -7.01 -3.99 7.48
C GLY A 178 -7.80 -2.80 7.99
N LEU A 179 -7.61 -2.50 9.27
CA LEU A 179 -8.16 -1.33 9.93
C LEU A 179 -7.02 -0.45 10.44
N GLY A 180 -7.17 0.86 10.31
CA GLY A 180 -6.24 1.85 10.81
C GLY A 180 -6.05 1.72 12.32
N GLY A 181 -4.84 1.92 12.78
CA GLY A 181 -4.44 1.88 14.18
C GLY A 181 -3.62 3.11 14.57
N ASN A 182 -2.74 2.92 15.55
CA ASN A 182 -1.87 3.95 16.11
C ASN A 182 -0.41 3.56 15.92
#